data_3ba6a5d7bfcdbad2c25d275f0349dc6c
#
_entry.id   3ba6a5d7bfcdbad2c25d275f0349dc6c
#
_cell.length_a   1.000
_cell.length_b   1.000
_cell.length_c   1.000
_cell.angle_alpha   90.00
_cell.angle_beta   90.00
_cell.angle_gamma   90.00
#
_symmetry.space_group_name_H-M   'P 1'
#
loop_
_entity.id
_entity.type
_entity.pdbx_description
1 polymer ?
#
loop_
_entity_poly.entity_id
_entity_poly.type
_entity_poly.pdbx_seq_one_letter_code
_entity_poly.pdbx_strand_id
1 'polypeptide(L)'
;MTEFFYQDPYTVLKDDTKYRKISSDFVKIEKLGNREILTIEPKALEVLTEAAIADVSFYLRTAHLEKLKVILDDPEATDNDRFVAYNLMQNAVVAAEGQLPSCQDTGTAIVMAKKGEDVYTGVDDAEFISKGIYNTYHERNLRYSQIVPLTMFEEKNSGSNLPAQIDIYAKKGAAYEFLFLTKGGGSANKTFLYQKTKSLLNDASLEEFVRDKIKDLGTSACPPYHLALVIGGTSAEANLSVVKKASAGYLDHLPTEGNMNGQAFRDLEWEKRVHLICQKSLIGAQFGGKYFTHDVRVIRLPRHAASCPVGMGVSCAADRNIKAKITKDGLFLEDLEKNPRRLLPETAPHLEPAVEINLDRPMAEVLAELSKYPIKTRLKLNGTLIVARDMAHAKIKEIIDSGKPMPEYFKNHPIYYAGPAKTPEGMPSGSFGPTTAGRMDVYVEEFQKHGGSMIMLAKGNRSKEVKDACKTFGGFYLGSIGGPAAILAKENILAVEVVDFEEMGMEAVRKITIKDFPAFIITDDKGNDFFENL
;
A
#
# COMPACT_ATOMS: atom_id res chain seq x y z
N MET A 1 6.57 -42.42 26.90
CA MET A 1 5.80 -41.16 26.74
C MET A 1 6.82 -40.05 26.62
N THR A 2 6.75 -39.24 25.58
CA THR A 2 7.59 -38.04 25.48
C THR A 2 7.16 -37.04 26.56
N GLU A 3 8.12 -36.52 27.30
CA GLU A 3 7.89 -35.50 28.31
C GLU A 3 7.24 -34.27 27.68
N PHE A 4 6.30 -33.60 28.38
CA PHE A 4 5.65 -32.36 27.88
C PHE A 4 6.71 -31.27 27.74
N PHE A 5 6.76 -30.65 26.55
CA PHE A 5 7.61 -29.51 26.26
C PHE A 5 6.81 -28.47 25.47
N TYR A 6 6.89 -27.21 25.86
CA TYR A 6 6.25 -26.09 25.15
C TYR A 6 7.32 -25.20 24.51
N GLN A 7 7.11 -24.88 23.24
CA GLN A 7 7.87 -23.88 22.50
C GLN A 7 6.92 -22.93 21.78
N ASP A 8 7.17 -21.62 21.88
CA ASP A 8 6.50 -20.62 21.03
C ASP A 8 6.99 -20.83 19.58
N PRO A 9 6.10 -21.12 18.61
CA PRO A 9 6.50 -21.29 17.21
C PRO A 9 7.20 -20.09 16.59
N TYR A 10 6.92 -18.90 17.12
CA TYR A 10 7.39 -17.61 16.55
C TYR A 10 8.56 -17.02 17.35
N THR A 11 9.42 -17.83 17.87
CA THR A 11 10.63 -17.38 18.57
C THR A 11 11.57 -16.67 17.61
N VAL A 12 11.73 -15.37 17.76
CA VAL A 12 12.67 -14.53 17.01
C VAL A 12 14.01 -14.52 17.74
N LEU A 13 15.11 -14.79 17.01
CA LEU A 13 16.44 -14.99 17.61
C LEU A 13 17.07 -13.69 18.12
N LYS A 14 16.76 -12.54 17.50
CA LYS A 14 17.28 -11.22 17.91
C LYS A 14 16.31 -10.11 17.49
N ASP A 15 16.46 -8.95 18.15
CA ASP A 15 15.88 -7.68 17.69
C ASP A 15 17.01 -6.67 17.55
N ASP A 16 17.38 -6.33 16.32
CA ASP A 16 18.40 -5.34 15.97
C ASP A 16 17.79 -3.99 15.59
N THR A 17 16.50 -3.80 15.88
CA THR A 17 15.79 -2.54 15.62
C THR A 17 16.42 -1.40 16.40
N LYS A 18 16.77 -0.32 15.73
CA LYS A 18 17.17 0.92 16.37
C LYS A 18 15.94 1.67 16.87
N TYR A 19 15.95 2.00 18.15
CA TYR A 19 14.87 2.72 18.79
C TYR A 19 15.31 4.10 19.24
N ARG A 20 14.45 5.10 19.04
CA ARG A 20 14.53 6.40 19.70
C ARG A 20 13.59 6.42 20.91
N LYS A 21 13.98 7.12 21.97
CA LYS A 21 13.13 7.32 23.13
C LYS A 21 12.14 8.45 22.86
N ILE A 22 10.86 8.21 23.14
CA ILE A 22 9.77 9.20 23.04
C ILE A 22 9.63 9.97 24.35
N SER A 23 9.57 9.24 25.48
CA SER A 23 9.46 9.81 26.82
C SER A 23 9.97 8.82 27.87
N SER A 24 10.43 9.35 29.00
CA SER A 24 10.68 8.58 30.24
C SER A 24 9.52 8.67 31.23
N ASP A 25 8.60 9.59 30.99
CA ASP A 25 7.42 9.77 31.83
C ASP A 25 6.42 8.64 31.57
N PHE A 26 5.35 8.58 32.29
CA PHE A 26 4.26 7.61 32.13
C PHE A 26 4.57 6.17 32.57
N VAL A 27 5.75 5.85 33.06
CA VAL A 27 6.12 4.50 33.52
C VAL A 27 6.69 4.52 34.90
N LYS A 28 6.34 3.53 35.70
CA LYS A 28 6.92 3.31 37.04
C LYS A 28 6.97 1.81 37.35
N ILE A 29 7.89 1.41 38.22
CA ILE A 29 7.95 0.05 38.75
C ILE A 29 7.28 0.05 40.11
N GLU A 30 6.30 -0.80 40.31
CA GLU A 30 5.62 -1.06 41.57
C GLU A 30 5.88 -2.50 42.01
N LYS A 31 5.96 -2.73 43.30
CA LYS A 31 6.15 -4.08 43.88
C LYS A 31 4.81 -4.67 44.29
N LEU A 32 4.51 -5.84 43.80
CA LEU A 32 3.40 -6.66 44.23
C LEU A 32 3.95 -7.96 44.82
N GLY A 33 4.10 -8.00 46.13
CA GLY A 33 4.83 -9.07 46.81
C GLY A 33 6.30 -9.11 46.37
N ASN A 34 6.72 -10.23 45.80
CA ASN A 34 8.08 -10.43 45.25
C ASN A 34 8.21 -10.12 43.77
N ARG A 35 7.14 -9.67 43.10
CA ARG A 35 7.14 -9.33 41.67
C ARG A 35 7.29 -7.82 41.48
N GLU A 36 8.02 -7.44 40.43
CA GLU A 36 8.07 -6.08 39.93
C GLU A 36 7.06 -5.94 38.80
N ILE A 37 6.16 -4.99 38.92
CA ILE A 37 5.11 -4.70 37.95
C ILE A 37 5.45 -3.37 37.26
N LEU A 38 5.51 -3.39 35.97
CA LEU A 38 5.58 -2.19 35.15
C LEU A 38 4.19 -1.56 35.07
N THR A 39 3.97 -0.51 35.81
CA THR A 39 2.74 0.29 35.75
C THR A 39 2.92 1.39 34.71
N ILE A 40 1.99 1.43 33.77
CA ILE A 40 1.98 2.36 32.64
C ILE A 40 0.76 3.27 32.77
N GLU A 41 0.98 4.59 32.78
CA GLU A 41 -0.13 5.54 32.72
C GLU A 41 -0.86 5.43 31.39
N PRO A 42 -2.21 5.46 31.36
CA PRO A 42 -2.99 5.29 30.12
C PRO A 42 -2.60 6.26 28.99
N LYS A 43 -2.21 7.48 29.34
CA LYS A 43 -1.74 8.50 28.37
C LYS A 43 -0.51 8.03 27.57
N ALA A 44 0.30 7.12 28.09
CA ALA A 44 1.44 6.55 27.38
C ALA A 44 1.02 5.84 26.08
N LEU A 45 -0.10 5.08 26.13
CA LEU A 45 -0.62 4.37 24.96
C LEU A 45 -1.07 5.35 23.87
N GLU A 46 -1.73 6.44 24.27
CA GLU A 46 -2.15 7.51 23.36
C GLU A 46 -0.93 8.18 22.72
N VAL A 47 0.03 8.67 23.51
CA VAL A 47 1.25 9.36 23.04
C VAL A 47 2.10 8.48 22.12
N LEU A 48 2.30 7.20 22.49
CA LEU A 48 3.07 6.28 21.67
C LEU A 48 2.38 6.00 20.32
N THR A 49 1.06 5.84 20.34
CA THR A 49 0.27 5.60 19.14
C THR A 49 0.26 6.82 18.23
N GLU A 50 0.09 8.02 18.76
CA GLU A 50 0.19 9.28 18.01
C GLU A 50 1.53 9.39 17.28
N ALA A 51 2.63 9.17 18.01
CA ALA A 51 3.97 9.20 17.44
C ALA A 51 4.16 8.13 16.36
N ALA A 52 3.69 6.90 16.58
CA ALA A 52 3.83 5.79 15.64
C ALA A 52 3.05 6.02 14.34
N ILE A 53 1.78 6.43 14.42
CA ILE A 53 0.93 6.68 13.25
C ILE A 53 1.40 7.92 12.48
N ALA A 54 1.89 8.95 13.18
CA ALA A 54 2.50 10.10 12.53
C ALA A 54 3.78 9.68 11.77
N ASP A 55 4.70 8.98 12.42
CA ASP A 55 5.97 8.58 11.79
C ASP A 55 5.73 7.72 10.53
N VAL A 56 4.89 6.69 10.57
CA VAL A 56 4.61 5.85 9.40
C VAL A 56 3.88 6.57 8.26
N SER A 57 3.25 7.69 8.54
CA SER A 57 2.57 8.49 7.52
C SER A 57 3.54 9.33 6.70
N PHE A 58 4.69 9.71 7.26
CA PHE A 58 5.62 10.65 6.67
C PHE A 58 7.02 10.09 6.42
N TYR A 59 7.45 9.06 7.14
CA TYR A 59 8.81 8.52 7.08
C TYR A 59 8.81 7.05 6.68
N LEU A 60 9.94 6.62 6.13
CA LEU A 60 10.21 5.23 5.74
C LEU A 60 11.44 4.70 6.46
N ARG A 61 11.59 3.38 6.52
CA ARG A 61 12.81 2.75 7.00
C ARG A 61 13.98 3.08 6.08
N THR A 62 15.15 3.34 6.65
CA THR A 62 16.41 3.51 5.88
C THR A 62 16.64 2.33 4.96
N ALA A 63 16.47 1.09 5.45
CA ALA A 63 16.66 -0.12 4.66
C ALA A 63 15.70 -0.24 3.46
N HIS A 64 14.48 0.30 3.55
CA HIS A 64 13.55 0.36 2.42
C HIS A 64 14.05 1.35 1.35
N LEU A 65 14.50 2.53 1.75
CA LEU A 65 15.05 3.54 0.84
C LEU A 65 16.35 3.07 0.16
N GLU A 66 17.19 2.34 0.89
CA GLU A 66 18.40 1.72 0.33
C GLU A 66 18.07 0.71 -0.78
N LYS A 67 16.95 -0.02 -0.68
CA LYS A 67 16.48 -0.92 -1.74
C LYS A 67 16.01 -0.16 -2.99
N LEU A 68 15.40 1.00 -2.82
CA LEU A 68 15.09 1.88 -3.95
C LEU A 68 16.37 2.40 -4.61
N LYS A 69 17.39 2.75 -3.82
CA LYS A 69 18.70 3.17 -4.34
C LYS A 69 19.36 2.05 -5.14
N VAL A 70 19.28 0.80 -4.71
CA VAL A 70 19.81 -0.35 -5.47
C VAL A 70 19.22 -0.41 -6.89
N ILE A 71 17.93 -0.08 -7.07
CA ILE A 71 17.31 -0.03 -8.40
C ILE A 71 17.95 1.06 -9.27
N LEU A 72 18.26 2.21 -8.67
CA LEU A 72 18.88 3.33 -9.40
C LEU A 72 20.32 3.03 -9.81
N ASP A 73 21.05 2.29 -8.97
CA ASP A 73 22.45 1.93 -9.18
C ASP A 73 22.63 0.69 -10.07
N ASP A 74 21.57 -0.09 -10.36
CA ASP A 74 21.65 -1.31 -11.16
C ASP A 74 21.70 -1.01 -12.67
N PRO A 75 22.78 -1.38 -13.37
CA PRO A 75 22.91 -1.17 -14.81
C PRO A 75 21.88 -1.96 -15.64
N GLU A 76 21.32 -3.07 -15.09
CA GLU A 76 20.31 -3.89 -15.76
C GLU A 76 18.88 -3.43 -15.49
N ALA A 77 18.66 -2.45 -14.61
CA ALA A 77 17.34 -1.89 -14.39
C ALA A 77 16.83 -1.19 -15.65
N THR A 78 15.55 -1.34 -15.95
CA THR A 78 14.94 -0.58 -17.05
C THR A 78 14.78 0.90 -16.69
N ASP A 79 14.63 1.76 -17.69
CA ASP A 79 14.32 3.18 -17.46
C ASP A 79 13.03 3.36 -16.65
N ASN A 80 12.05 2.49 -16.87
CA ASN A 80 10.80 2.51 -16.11
C ASN A 80 11.00 2.10 -14.65
N ASP A 81 11.81 1.07 -14.36
CA ASP A 81 12.19 0.71 -12.97
C ASP A 81 12.88 1.89 -12.28
N ARG A 82 13.90 2.51 -12.94
CA ARG A 82 14.62 3.68 -12.40
C ARG A 82 13.72 4.87 -12.21
N PHE A 83 12.82 5.14 -13.15
CA PHE A 83 11.88 6.26 -13.08
C PHE A 83 10.95 6.12 -11.86
N VAL A 84 10.37 4.94 -11.66
CA VAL A 84 9.50 4.68 -10.51
C VAL A 84 10.27 4.78 -9.20
N ALA A 85 11.45 4.15 -9.11
CA ALA A 85 12.28 4.18 -7.90
C ALA A 85 12.71 5.62 -7.54
N TYR A 86 13.11 6.43 -8.51
CA TYR A 86 13.48 7.82 -8.30
C TYR A 86 12.31 8.67 -7.79
N ASN A 87 11.13 8.53 -8.39
CA ASN A 87 9.93 9.23 -7.94
C ASN A 87 9.51 8.82 -6.52
N LEU A 88 9.64 7.54 -6.16
CA LEU A 88 9.37 7.07 -4.80
C LEU A 88 10.36 7.66 -3.77
N MET A 89 11.64 7.78 -4.13
CA MET A 89 12.63 8.42 -3.26
C MET A 89 12.39 9.93 -3.12
N GLN A 90 12.08 10.63 -4.21
CA GLN A 90 11.72 12.05 -4.15
C GLN A 90 10.45 12.26 -3.31
N ASN A 91 9.46 11.37 -3.45
CA ASN A 91 8.25 11.39 -2.63
C ASN A 91 8.57 11.25 -1.13
N ALA A 92 9.52 10.40 -0.76
CA ALA A 92 9.95 10.26 0.62
C ALA A 92 10.56 11.57 1.16
N VAL A 93 11.31 12.31 0.31
CA VAL A 93 11.86 13.64 0.67
C VAL A 93 10.75 14.65 0.92
N VAL A 94 9.75 14.71 0.04
CA VAL A 94 8.60 15.62 0.20
C VAL A 94 7.76 15.24 1.42
N ALA A 95 7.50 13.96 1.63
CA ALA A 95 6.73 13.49 2.78
C ALA A 95 7.45 13.80 4.11
N ALA A 96 8.78 13.71 4.15
CA ALA A 96 9.58 14.00 5.35
C ALA A 96 9.49 15.46 5.82
N GLU A 97 8.94 16.38 5.02
CA GLU A 97 8.60 17.74 5.45
C GLU A 97 7.43 17.77 6.46
N GLY A 98 6.69 16.65 6.61
CA GLY A 98 5.65 16.47 7.65
C GLY A 98 4.30 17.13 7.33
N GLN A 99 4.08 17.60 6.10
CA GLN A 99 2.84 18.25 5.67
C GLN A 99 1.96 17.34 4.80
N LEU A 100 2.57 16.71 3.80
CA LEU A 100 1.91 15.81 2.87
C LEU A 100 2.26 14.36 3.22
N PRO A 101 1.31 13.51 3.64
CA PRO A 101 1.61 12.10 3.89
C PRO A 101 2.14 11.41 2.63
N SER A 102 3.00 10.41 2.79
CA SER A 102 3.69 9.72 1.69
C SER A 102 2.73 9.11 0.65
N CYS A 103 1.51 8.75 1.05
CA CYS A 103 0.48 8.17 0.21
C CYS A 103 -0.87 8.88 0.43
N GLN A 104 -1.68 9.02 -0.62
CA GLN A 104 -3.03 9.56 -0.53
C GLN A 104 -3.99 8.65 0.24
N ASP A 105 -3.78 7.34 0.19
CA ASP A 105 -4.49 6.37 1.00
C ASP A 105 -3.70 6.14 2.29
N THR A 106 -4.02 6.91 3.33
CA THR A 106 -3.30 6.83 4.60
C THR A 106 -3.64 5.57 5.40
N GLY A 107 -4.62 4.80 4.93
CA GLY A 107 -4.84 3.41 5.28
C GLY A 107 -5.65 3.18 6.55
N THR A 108 -5.96 1.90 6.80
CA THR A 108 -6.51 1.41 8.06
C THR A 108 -5.38 1.23 9.05
N ALA A 109 -5.55 1.75 10.26
CA ALA A 109 -4.61 1.52 11.35
C ALA A 109 -4.75 0.09 11.90
N ILE A 110 -3.62 -0.59 12.05
CA ILE A 110 -3.54 -1.94 12.58
C ILE A 110 -2.46 -1.95 13.66
N VAL A 111 -2.80 -2.49 14.82
CA VAL A 111 -1.89 -2.61 15.96
C VAL A 111 -1.83 -4.07 16.38
N MET A 112 -0.65 -4.66 16.31
CA MET A 112 -0.39 -6.01 16.82
C MET A 112 0.57 -5.89 17.99
N ALA A 113 0.09 -6.21 19.19
CA ALA A 113 0.84 -5.98 20.41
C ALA A 113 1.06 -7.25 21.23
N LYS A 114 2.13 -7.26 22.04
CA LYS A 114 2.43 -8.31 23.02
C LYS A 114 2.59 -7.66 24.39
N LYS A 115 1.60 -7.82 25.26
CA LYS A 115 1.59 -7.28 26.62
C LYS A 115 2.21 -8.29 27.59
N GLY A 116 3.24 -7.87 28.29
CA GLY A 116 3.88 -8.69 29.33
C GLY A 116 2.92 -8.96 30.51
N GLU A 117 3.04 -10.13 31.14
CA GLU A 117 2.21 -10.51 32.29
C GLU A 117 2.50 -9.65 33.56
N ASP A 118 3.63 -8.96 33.55
CA ASP A 118 4.02 -8.01 34.61
C ASP A 118 3.80 -6.54 34.19
N VAL A 119 2.91 -6.30 33.20
CA VAL A 119 2.53 -4.96 32.74
C VAL A 119 1.10 -4.66 33.17
N TYR A 120 0.92 -3.53 33.83
CA TYR A 120 -0.37 -3.04 34.29
C TYR A 120 -0.65 -1.64 33.73
N THR A 121 -1.83 -1.46 33.09
CA THR A 121 -2.30 -0.19 32.52
C THR A 121 -3.53 0.35 33.25
N GLY A 122 -4.31 -0.52 33.90
CA GLY A 122 -5.50 -0.15 34.67
C GLY A 122 -6.71 0.31 33.82
N VAL A 123 -6.65 0.15 32.49
CA VAL A 123 -7.68 0.62 31.53
C VAL A 123 -7.90 -0.38 30.41
N ASP A 124 -8.87 -0.13 29.55
CA ASP A 124 -8.97 -0.78 28.26
C ASP A 124 -7.92 -0.18 27.31
N ASP A 125 -6.86 -0.94 27.06
CA ASP A 125 -5.75 -0.49 26.23
C ASP A 125 -6.20 -0.12 24.80
N ALA A 126 -7.21 -0.82 24.25
CA ALA A 126 -7.71 -0.57 22.92
C ALA A 126 -8.40 0.81 22.79
N GLU A 127 -9.03 1.30 23.87
CA GLU A 127 -9.63 2.64 23.91
C GLU A 127 -8.55 3.71 23.75
N PHE A 128 -7.47 3.65 24.52
CA PHE A 128 -6.40 4.65 24.49
C PHE A 128 -5.56 4.58 23.22
N ILE A 129 -5.32 3.39 22.69
CA ILE A 129 -4.69 3.22 21.37
C ILE A 129 -5.58 3.83 20.28
N SER A 130 -6.89 3.56 20.30
CA SER A 130 -7.86 4.14 19.36
C SER A 130 -7.89 5.66 19.43
N LYS A 131 -7.77 6.23 20.63
CA LYS A 131 -7.71 7.68 20.84
C LYS A 131 -6.47 8.30 20.19
N GLY A 132 -5.30 7.69 20.32
CA GLY A 132 -4.09 8.12 19.64
C GLY A 132 -4.20 8.06 18.11
N ILE A 133 -4.84 7.01 17.58
CA ILE A 133 -5.17 6.91 16.14
C ILE A 133 -6.08 8.07 15.73
N TYR A 134 -7.20 8.26 16.43
CA TYR A 134 -8.16 9.33 16.17
C TYR A 134 -7.48 10.69 16.11
N ASN A 135 -6.69 11.05 17.14
CA ASN A 135 -6.00 12.34 17.23
C ASN A 135 -5.09 12.56 16.01
N THR A 136 -4.29 11.56 15.65
CA THR A 136 -3.34 11.66 14.53
C THR A 136 -4.08 11.85 13.20
N TYR A 137 -5.14 11.08 12.93
CA TYR A 137 -5.92 11.23 11.71
C TYR A 137 -6.67 12.57 11.63
N HIS A 138 -7.01 13.12 12.77
CA HIS A 138 -7.67 14.43 12.84
C HIS A 138 -6.69 15.58 12.60
N GLU A 139 -5.49 15.52 13.17
CA GLU A 139 -4.55 16.63 13.24
C GLU A 139 -3.53 16.67 12.09
N ARG A 140 -3.26 15.54 11.39
CA ARG A 140 -2.12 15.39 10.47
C ARG A 140 -2.50 15.30 8.98
N ASN A 141 -3.58 15.89 8.54
CA ASN A 141 -4.02 15.87 7.14
C ASN A 141 -4.18 14.45 6.57
N LEU A 142 -4.48 13.46 7.42
CA LEU A 142 -4.69 12.09 7.00
C LEU A 142 -6.13 11.87 6.52
N ARG A 143 -6.30 10.94 5.58
CA ARG A 143 -7.60 10.65 4.96
C ARG A 143 -8.40 9.67 5.80
N TYR A 144 -9.68 9.98 6.07
CA TYR A 144 -10.61 9.01 6.64
C TYR A 144 -11.07 8.01 5.58
N SER A 145 -10.61 6.75 5.70
CA SER A 145 -10.89 5.69 4.74
C SER A 145 -11.79 4.57 5.30
N GLN A 146 -12.13 4.64 6.60
CA GLN A 146 -12.99 3.64 7.23
C GLN A 146 -14.46 3.90 6.92
N ILE A 147 -15.10 2.87 6.36
CA ILE A 147 -16.53 2.82 6.10
C ILE A 147 -17.17 1.92 7.17
N VAL A 148 -18.27 2.37 7.75
CA VAL A 148 -19.01 1.63 8.76
C VAL A 148 -20.39 1.23 8.21
N PRO A 149 -20.77 -0.04 8.33
CA PRO A 149 -22.11 -0.51 7.93
C PRO A 149 -23.14 -0.05 8.95
N LEU A 150 -24.22 0.56 8.47
CA LEU A 150 -25.40 0.90 9.25
C LEU A 150 -26.47 -0.19 9.14
N THR A 151 -26.55 -0.81 7.97
CA THR A 151 -27.36 -2.00 7.68
C THR A 151 -26.54 -2.97 6.82
N MET A 152 -27.14 -4.03 6.30
CA MET A 152 -26.48 -4.95 5.36
C MET A 152 -25.96 -4.23 4.10
N PHE A 153 -26.64 -3.17 3.66
CA PHE A 153 -26.36 -2.50 2.38
C PHE A 153 -26.07 -1.00 2.52
N GLU A 154 -26.43 -0.39 3.66
CA GLU A 154 -26.15 1.02 3.91
C GLU A 154 -24.84 1.19 4.65
N GLU A 155 -23.94 1.99 4.08
CA GLU A 155 -22.62 2.27 4.63
C GLU A 155 -22.35 3.78 4.66
N LYS A 156 -21.58 4.22 5.65
CA LYS A 156 -21.10 5.62 5.75
C LYS A 156 -19.62 5.67 6.14
N ASN A 157 -18.95 6.73 5.72
CA ASN A 157 -17.61 7.02 6.23
C ASN A 157 -17.69 7.34 7.72
N SER A 158 -16.82 6.72 8.53
CA SER A 158 -16.83 6.91 9.99
C SER A 158 -16.49 8.33 10.45
N GLY A 159 -15.83 9.13 9.59
CA GLY A 159 -15.37 10.48 9.93
C GLY A 159 -14.25 10.54 10.98
N SER A 160 -13.69 9.39 11.36
CA SER A 160 -12.66 9.28 12.40
C SER A 160 -11.51 8.33 12.04
N ASN A 161 -11.66 7.59 10.94
CA ASN A 161 -10.82 6.45 10.56
C ASN A 161 -10.80 5.29 11.57
N LEU A 162 -11.81 5.22 12.44
CA LEU A 162 -12.08 4.11 13.34
C LEU A 162 -13.27 3.28 12.83
N PRO A 163 -13.39 2.01 13.23
CA PRO A 163 -12.51 1.27 14.14
C PRO A 163 -11.18 0.90 13.52
N ALA A 164 -10.15 0.76 14.35
CA ALA A 164 -8.88 0.15 13.99
C ALA A 164 -8.89 -1.36 14.27
N GLN A 165 -7.99 -2.11 13.65
CA GLN A 165 -7.70 -3.47 14.10
C GLN A 165 -6.69 -3.41 15.24
N ILE A 166 -7.02 -3.93 16.42
CA ILE A 166 -6.13 -3.94 17.60
C ILE A 166 -6.12 -5.35 18.17
N ASP A 167 -4.97 -6.03 18.06
CA ASP A 167 -4.76 -7.38 18.58
C ASP A 167 -3.70 -7.34 19.68
N ILE A 168 -4.05 -7.73 20.90
CA ILE A 168 -3.14 -7.73 22.05
C ILE A 168 -2.99 -9.16 22.57
N TYR A 169 -1.76 -9.67 22.51
CA TYR A 169 -1.41 -11.01 22.98
C TYR A 169 -0.63 -10.94 24.29
N ALA A 170 -0.89 -11.88 25.19
CA ALA A 170 -0.11 -12.02 26.40
C ALA A 170 1.26 -12.63 26.12
N LYS A 171 2.29 -12.18 26.83
CA LYS A 171 3.64 -12.77 26.85
C LYS A 171 4.22 -12.73 28.27
N LYS A 172 5.32 -13.46 28.51
CA LYS A 172 6.06 -13.36 29.77
C LYS A 172 6.84 -12.05 29.85
N GLY A 173 7.00 -11.52 31.08
CA GLY A 173 7.88 -10.40 31.41
C GLY A 173 7.19 -9.05 31.54
N ALA A 174 8.00 -7.99 31.66
CA ALA A 174 7.59 -6.64 31.98
C ALA A 174 7.85 -5.66 30.82
N ALA A 175 7.55 -6.08 29.60
CA ALA A 175 7.62 -5.20 28.43
C ALA A 175 6.30 -5.25 27.65
N TYR A 176 5.91 -4.13 27.07
CA TYR A 176 4.79 -4.03 26.15
C TYR A 176 5.33 -3.67 24.77
N GLU A 177 5.19 -4.59 23.81
CA GLU A 177 5.76 -4.48 22.46
C GLU A 177 4.65 -4.30 21.44
N PHE A 178 4.92 -3.49 20.41
CA PHE A 178 3.94 -3.13 19.39
C PHE A 178 4.54 -3.23 18.00
N LEU A 179 3.72 -3.63 17.05
CA LEU A 179 3.88 -3.41 15.62
C LEU A 179 2.68 -2.60 15.13
N PHE A 180 2.91 -1.35 14.75
CA PHE A 180 1.92 -0.49 14.12
C PHE A 180 2.05 -0.59 12.61
N LEU A 181 0.91 -0.66 11.90
CA LEU A 181 0.85 -0.61 10.45
C LEU A 181 -0.29 0.32 10.03
N THR A 182 -0.10 1.02 8.90
CA THR A 182 -1.22 1.65 8.20
C THR A 182 -1.31 1.06 6.79
N LYS A 183 -2.40 0.34 6.52
CA LYS A 183 -2.55 -0.44 5.29
C LYS A 183 -3.62 0.14 4.39
N GLY A 184 -3.20 0.66 3.23
CA GLY A 184 -4.11 1.17 2.20
C GLY A 184 -4.92 0.06 1.52
N GLY A 185 -6.08 0.40 0.97
CA GLY A 185 -7.00 -0.56 0.34
C GLY A 185 -6.36 -1.37 -0.80
N GLY A 186 -5.51 -0.75 -1.63
CA GLY A 186 -4.80 -1.45 -2.70
C GLY A 186 -3.91 -2.57 -2.18
N SER A 187 -3.15 -2.30 -1.12
CA SER A 187 -2.28 -3.30 -0.47
C SER A 187 -3.08 -4.35 0.31
N ALA A 188 -4.17 -3.93 0.99
CA ALA A 188 -5.05 -4.85 1.71
C ALA A 188 -5.70 -5.87 0.77
N ASN A 189 -6.16 -5.43 -0.41
CA ASN A 189 -6.77 -6.29 -1.42
C ASN A 189 -5.80 -7.29 -2.08
N LYS A 190 -4.49 -7.17 -1.82
CA LYS A 190 -3.46 -8.10 -2.30
C LYS A 190 -2.95 -8.99 -1.16
N THR A 191 -3.86 -9.42 -0.31
CA THR A 191 -3.65 -10.45 0.70
C THR A 191 -4.60 -11.61 0.42
N PHE A 192 -4.05 -12.78 0.14
CA PHE A 192 -4.79 -13.97 -0.29
C PHE A 192 -4.52 -15.13 0.65
N LEU A 193 -5.52 -15.98 0.81
CA LEU A 193 -5.42 -17.28 1.45
C LEU A 193 -5.91 -18.35 0.49
N TYR A 194 -5.08 -19.33 0.22
CA TYR A 194 -5.38 -20.47 -0.62
C TYR A 194 -5.39 -21.75 0.24
N GLN A 195 -6.48 -22.50 0.21
CA GLN A 195 -6.53 -23.81 0.85
C GLN A 195 -5.94 -24.85 -0.12
N LYS A 196 -4.79 -25.39 0.25
CA LYS A 196 -4.07 -26.40 -0.52
C LYS A 196 -3.94 -27.70 0.27
N THR A 197 -3.31 -28.68 -0.33
CA THR A 197 -3.00 -29.98 0.29
C THR A 197 -1.50 -30.22 0.29
N LYS A 198 -1.06 -31.32 0.91
CA LYS A 198 0.35 -31.71 0.90
C LYS A 198 0.93 -31.87 -0.51
N SER A 199 0.11 -32.07 -1.54
CA SER A 199 0.57 -32.20 -2.93
C SER A 199 1.31 -30.95 -3.45
N LEU A 200 1.05 -29.77 -2.85
CA LEU A 200 1.79 -28.56 -3.17
C LEU A 200 3.27 -28.59 -2.70
N LEU A 201 3.58 -29.41 -1.69
CA LEU A 201 4.90 -29.40 -1.03
C LEU A 201 5.93 -30.22 -1.80
N ASN A 202 6.20 -29.81 -3.03
CA ASN A 202 7.32 -30.24 -3.87
C ASN A 202 7.71 -29.07 -4.79
N ASP A 203 8.95 -29.09 -5.30
CA ASP A 203 9.53 -27.98 -6.06
C ASP A 203 8.67 -27.58 -7.26
N ALA A 204 8.26 -28.54 -8.09
CA ALA A 204 7.54 -28.25 -9.33
C ALA A 204 6.16 -27.61 -9.08
N SER A 205 5.38 -28.22 -8.18
CA SER A 205 4.02 -27.72 -7.87
C SER A 205 4.04 -26.37 -7.17
N LEU A 206 5.02 -26.14 -6.28
CA LEU A 206 5.12 -24.86 -5.58
C LEU A 206 5.61 -23.75 -6.51
N GLU A 207 6.55 -24.04 -7.42
CA GLU A 207 7.01 -23.08 -8.41
C GLU A 207 5.89 -22.68 -9.38
N GLU A 208 5.13 -23.65 -9.92
CA GLU A 208 3.97 -23.38 -10.77
C GLU A 208 2.92 -22.52 -10.07
N PHE A 209 2.59 -22.87 -8.82
CA PHE A 209 1.65 -22.11 -8.01
C PHE A 209 2.12 -20.65 -7.81
N VAL A 210 3.39 -20.44 -7.49
CA VAL A 210 3.93 -19.09 -7.27
C VAL A 210 3.90 -18.27 -8.56
N ARG A 211 4.29 -18.85 -9.71
CA ARG A 211 4.24 -18.19 -11.02
C ARG A 211 2.82 -17.72 -11.37
N ASP A 212 1.83 -18.56 -11.12
CA ASP A 212 0.43 -18.22 -11.35
C ASP A 212 -0.03 -17.09 -10.43
N LYS A 213 0.28 -17.17 -9.13
CA LYS A 213 -0.23 -16.21 -8.13
C LYS A 213 0.47 -14.85 -8.14
N ILE A 214 1.68 -14.75 -8.66
CA ILE A 214 2.36 -13.46 -8.89
C ILE A 214 1.60 -12.62 -9.93
N LYS A 215 1.01 -13.22 -10.95
CA LYS A 215 0.16 -12.53 -11.93
C LYS A 215 -1.09 -11.94 -11.28
N ASP A 216 -1.73 -12.67 -10.35
CA ASP A 216 -2.89 -12.20 -9.60
C ASP A 216 -2.57 -11.00 -8.68
N LEU A 217 -1.34 -10.92 -8.18
CA LEU A 217 -0.88 -9.76 -7.42
C LEU A 217 -0.91 -8.48 -8.28
N GLY A 218 -0.35 -8.52 -9.49
CA GLY A 218 -0.30 -7.38 -10.39
C GLY A 218 0.29 -6.12 -9.76
N THR A 219 0.03 -4.96 -10.34
CA THR A 219 0.65 -3.69 -9.94
C THR A 219 -0.25 -2.75 -9.12
N SER A 220 -1.51 -3.13 -8.87
CA SER A 220 -2.49 -2.24 -8.23
C SER A 220 -2.16 -1.82 -6.80
N ALA A 221 -1.32 -2.60 -6.10
CA ALA A 221 -0.83 -2.27 -4.77
C ALA A 221 0.50 -1.47 -4.75
N CYS A 222 0.97 -1.01 -5.90
CA CYS A 222 2.18 -0.19 -6.08
C CYS A 222 3.47 -0.94 -5.71
N PRO A 223 3.99 -1.81 -6.60
CA PRO A 223 5.35 -2.36 -6.45
C PRO A 223 6.43 -1.27 -6.60
N PRO A 224 7.69 -1.54 -6.21
CA PRO A 224 8.23 -2.83 -5.74
C PRO A 224 7.69 -3.26 -4.38
N TYR A 225 7.46 -4.57 -4.22
CA TYR A 225 6.83 -5.14 -3.02
C TYR A 225 7.84 -5.74 -2.04
N HIS A 226 7.51 -5.69 -0.74
CA HIS A 226 7.97 -6.68 0.22
C HIS A 226 6.94 -7.82 0.21
N LEU A 227 7.27 -8.93 -0.43
CA LEU A 227 6.37 -10.07 -0.63
C LEU A 227 6.50 -11.07 0.50
N ALA A 228 5.39 -11.51 1.07
CA ALA A 228 5.32 -12.61 2.01
C ALA A 228 4.58 -13.81 1.41
N LEU A 229 5.18 -14.99 1.48
CA LEU A 229 4.58 -16.28 1.19
C LEU A 229 4.66 -17.13 2.45
N VAL A 230 3.51 -17.51 2.99
CA VAL A 230 3.42 -18.28 4.24
C VAL A 230 2.73 -19.61 3.98
N ILE A 231 3.43 -20.71 4.24
CA ILE A 231 2.98 -22.06 3.96
C ILE A 231 2.76 -22.82 5.26
N GLY A 232 1.52 -23.24 5.52
CA GLY A 232 1.07 -23.86 6.75
C GLY A 232 0.33 -22.90 7.66
N GLY A 233 0.16 -23.29 8.90
CA GLY A 233 -0.62 -22.61 9.92
C GLY A 233 -1.63 -23.56 10.56
N THR A 234 -1.86 -23.41 11.86
CA THR A 234 -2.84 -24.18 12.62
C THR A 234 -4.27 -23.73 12.35
N SER A 235 -4.44 -22.55 11.78
CA SER A 235 -5.71 -22.01 11.26
C SER A 235 -5.44 -21.06 10.09
N ALA A 236 -6.51 -20.68 9.37
CA ALA A 236 -6.48 -19.67 8.32
C ALA A 236 -6.04 -18.31 8.88
N GLU A 237 -6.58 -17.93 10.01
CA GLU A 237 -6.27 -16.70 10.73
C GLU A 237 -4.80 -16.62 11.16
N ALA A 238 -4.26 -17.73 11.72
CA ALA A 238 -2.85 -17.80 12.09
C ALA A 238 -1.93 -17.60 10.88
N ASN A 239 -2.27 -18.19 9.73
CA ASN A 239 -1.53 -17.99 8.48
C ASN A 239 -1.54 -16.53 8.04
N LEU A 240 -2.71 -15.90 7.94
CA LEU A 240 -2.85 -14.49 7.50
C LEU A 240 -2.19 -13.50 8.47
N SER A 241 -2.23 -13.77 9.78
CA SER A 241 -1.48 -12.97 10.77
C SER A 241 0.02 -13.00 10.50
N VAL A 242 0.56 -14.18 10.15
CA VAL A 242 1.98 -14.33 9.80
C VAL A 242 2.32 -13.65 8.46
N VAL A 243 1.44 -13.71 7.45
CA VAL A 243 1.61 -12.95 6.19
C VAL A 243 1.81 -11.46 6.47
N LYS A 244 0.97 -10.88 7.33
CA LYS A 244 1.04 -9.47 7.70
C LYS A 244 2.37 -9.13 8.39
N LYS A 245 2.77 -9.93 9.38
CA LYS A 245 4.04 -9.76 10.11
C LYS A 245 5.26 -9.94 9.22
N ALA A 246 5.25 -10.95 8.34
CA ALA A 246 6.34 -11.24 7.42
C ALA A 246 6.50 -10.11 6.38
N SER A 247 5.40 -9.61 5.78
CA SER A 247 5.46 -8.49 4.83
C SER A 247 5.98 -7.19 5.44
N ALA A 248 5.88 -7.02 6.77
CA ALA A 248 6.41 -5.89 7.53
C ALA A 248 7.86 -6.10 8.04
N GLY A 249 8.50 -7.23 7.71
CA GLY A 249 9.84 -7.57 8.20
C GLY A 249 9.91 -7.95 9.69
N TYR A 250 8.75 -8.07 10.37
CA TYR A 250 8.70 -8.37 11.80
C TYR A 250 9.28 -9.74 12.17
N LEU A 251 9.30 -10.68 11.20
CA LEU A 251 9.78 -12.05 11.37
C LEU A 251 11.14 -12.32 10.70
N ASP A 252 11.90 -11.28 10.37
CA ASP A 252 13.16 -11.42 9.60
C ASP A 252 14.24 -12.22 10.35
N HIS A 253 14.15 -12.31 11.67
CA HIS A 253 15.06 -13.06 12.52
C HIS A 253 14.50 -14.39 13.06
N LEU A 254 13.47 -14.95 12.40
CA LEU A 254 13.13 -16.35 12.63
C LEU A 254 14.32 -17.26 12.29
N PRO A 255 14.42 -18.45 12.93
CA PRO A 255 15.35 -19.49 12.48
C PRO A 255 15.18 -19.84 11.01
N THR A 256 16.21 -20.43 10.41
CA THR A 256 16.17 -20.93 9.01
C THR A 256 15.84 -22.41 8.91
N GLU A 257 15.62 -23.07 10.03
CA GLU A 257 15.25 -24.48 10.13
C GLU A 257 14.14 -24.70 11.16
N GLY A 258 13.27 -25.65 10.87
CA GLY A 258 12.25 -26.10 11.80
C GLY A 258 12.79 -27.13 12.80
N ASN A 259 11.97 -27.49 13.79
CA ASN A 259 12.27 -28.56 14.74
C ASN A 259 11.02 -29.36 15.09
N MET A 260 11.19 -30.44 15.86
CA MET A 260 10.08 -31.31 16.29
C MET A 260 9.09 -30.64 17.26
N ASN A 261 9.46 -29.50 17.83
CA ASN A 261 8.62 -28.74 18.77
C ASN A 261 7.75 -27.67 18.07
N GLY A 262 7.77 -27.63 16.73
CA GLY A 262 6.90 -26.76 15.95
C GLY A 262 7.45 -25.38 15.65
N GLN A 263 8.78 -25.19 15.63
CA GLN A 263 9.42 -23.93 15.28
C GLN A 263 9.03 -23.51 13.85
N ALA A 264 8.48 -22.30 13.71
CA ALA A 264 8.34 -21.63 12.43
C ALA A 264 9.71 -21.16 11.93
N PHE A 265 9.93 -21.22 10.63
CA PHE A 265 11.23 -20.85 10.07
C PHE A 265 11.11 -20.14 8.71
N ARG A 266 12.14 -19.38 8.36
CA ARG A 266 12.33 -18.79 7.03
C ARG A 266 13.06 -19.76 6.12
N ASP A 267 12.52 -19.99 4.93
CA ASP A 267 13.17 -20.79 3.89
C ASP A 267 13.94 -19.87 2.93
N LEU A 268 15.21 -19.62 3.22
CA LEU A 268 16.05 -18.68 2.46
C LEU A 268 16.30 -19.15 1.02
N GLU A 269 16.25 -20.45 0.73
CA GLU A 269 16.36 -20.95 -0.63
C GLU A 269 15.12 -20.60 -1.44
N TRP A 270 13.93 -20.85 -0.90
CA TRP A 270 12.68 -20.49 -1.54
C TRP A 270 12.48 -18.97 -1.63
N GLU A 271 12.97 -18.18 -0.69
CA GLU A 271 12.99 -16.72 -0.81
C GLU A 271 13.72 -16.26 -2.08
N LYS A 272 14.92 -16.80 -2.34
CA LYS A 272 15.69 -16.53 -3.56
C LYS A 272 14.96 -17.00 -4.82
N ARG A 273 14.38 -18.20 -4.80
CA ARG A 273 13.66 -18.77 -5.95
C ARG A 273 12.43 -17.93 -6.29
N VAL A 274 11.61 -17.58 -5.31
CA VAL A 274 10.42 -16.71 -5.52
C VAL A 274 10.83 -15.32 -6.00
N HIS A 275 11.90 -14.75 -5.46
CA HIS A 275 12.41 -13.46 -5.92
C HIS A 275 12.84 -13.52 -7.40
N LEU A 276 13.53 -14.57 -7.81
CA LEU A 276 13.88 -14.80 -9.23
C LEU A 276 12.67 -14.99 -10.13
N ILE A 277 11.61 -15.66 -9.65
CA ILE A 277 10.34 -15.76 -10.38
C ILE A 277 9.73 -14.38 -10.57
N CYS A 278 9.73 -13.55 -9.53
CA CYS A 278 9.24 -12.16 -9.61
C CYS A 278 10.03 -11.34 -10.63
N GLN A 279 11.36 -11.44 -10.65
CA GLN A 279 12.21 -10.73 -11.62
C GLN A 279 11.92 -11.18 -13.07
N LYS A 280 11.77 -12.49 -13.27
CA LYS A 280 11.48 -13.06 -14.60
C LYS A 280 10.06 -12.81 -15.09
N SER A 281 9.15 -12.35 -14.23
CA SER A 281 7.79 -11.97 -14.63
C SER A 281 7.78 -10.74 -15.53
N LEU A 282 8.83 -9.92 -15.51
CA LEU A 282 8.97 -8.65 -16.23
C LEU A 282 7.86 -7.62 -15.95
N ILE A 283 7.08 -7.81 -14.89
CA ILE A 283 6.08 -6.83 -14.42
C ILE A 283 6.79 -5.55 -13.95
N GLY A 284 7.94 -5.70 -13.30
CA GLY A 284 8.79 -4.63 -12.84
C GLY A 284 8.18 -3.74 -11.76
N ALA A 285 8.78 -2.58 -11.60
CA ALA A 285 8.29 -1.53 -10.72
C ALA A 285 7.12 -0.78 -11.38
N GLN A 286 5.99 -1.45 -11.61
CA GLN A 286 4.70 -0.99 -12.17
C GLN A 286 4.59 -0.96 -13.70
N PHE A 287 5.64 -0.62 -14.45
CA PHE A 287 5.56 -0.39 -15.90
C PHE A 287 6.59 -1.20 -16.70
N GLY A 288 6.86 -2.40 -16.27
CA GLY A 288 7.85 -3.30 -16.88
C GLY A 288 9.24 -3.19 -16.23
N GLY A 289 10.01 -4.26 -16.37
CA GLY A 289 11.32 -4.40 -15.79
C GLY A 289 11.44 -5.60 -14.85
N LYS A 290 12.47 -5.63 -14.01
CA LYS A 290 12.71 -6.76 -13.10
C LYS A 290 12.35 -6.51 -11.64
N TYR A 291 12.07 -5.28 -11.24
CA TYR A 291 11.91 -4.90 -9.84
C TYR A 291 10.45 -4.95 -9.36
N PHE A 292 9.79 -6.10 -9.55
CA PHE A 292 8.46 -6.36 -8.98
C PHE A 292 8.47 -6.48 -7.46
N THR A 293 9.57 -7.01 -6.90
CA THR A 293 9.78 -7.13 -5.45
C THR A 293 11.12 -6.53 -5.04
N HIS A 294 11.15 -5.89 -3.87
CA HIS A 294 12.38 -5.54 -3.15
C HIS A 294 13.01 -6.78 -2.53
N ASP A 295 12.18 -7.60 -1.94
CA ASP A 295 12.54 -8.85 -1.27
C ASP A 295 11.32 -9.75 -1.10
N VAL A 296 11.61 -10.99 -0.69
CA VAL A 296 10.62 -12.02 -0.43
C VAL A 296 10.89 -12.64 0.92
N ARG A 297 9.84 -12.95 1.69
CA ARG A 297 9.89 -13.78 2.89
C ARG A 297 9.05 -15.02 2.66
N VAL A 298 9.68 -16.19 2.77
CA VAL A 298 8.99 -17.48 2.73
C VAL A 298 9.02 -18.09 4.13
N ILE A 299 7.85 -18.18 4.76
CA ILE A 299 7.71 -18.70 6.13
C ILE A 299 7.02 -20.05 6.08
N ARG A 300 7.63 -21.04 6.74
CA ARG A 300 7.05 -22.37 6.98
C ARG A 300 6.51 -22.48 8.40
N LEU A 301 5.26 -22.91 8.51
CA LEU A 301 4.54 -23.09 9.77
C LEU A 301 4.15 -24.54 9.99
N PRO A 302 4.01 -24.98 11.26
CA PRO A 302 3.27 -26.19 11.60
C PRO A 302 1.85 -26.11 11.02
N ARG A 303 1.29 -27.26 10.68
CA ARG A 303 -0.06 -27.33 10.12
C ARG A 303 -0.80 -28.61 10.54
N HIS A 304 -2.11 -28.62 10.41
CA HIS A 304 -2.89 -29.84 10.49
C HIS A 304 -2.54 -30.75 9.30
N ALA A 305 -2.44 -32.04 9.53
CA ALA A 305 -2.00 -33.00 8.51
C ALA A 305 -2.86 -32.97 7.22
N ALA A 306 -4.16 -32.77 7.35
CA ALA A 306 -5.11 -32.73 6.23
C ALA A 306 -5.28 -31.34 5.59
N SER A 307 -4.60 -30.31 6.09
CA SER A 307 -4.73 -28.93 5.63
C SER A 307 -3.37 -28.33 5.31
N CYS A 308 -3.28 -27.55 4.25
CA CYS A 308 -2.07 -26.80 3.90
C CYS A 308 -2.49 -25.38 3.42
N PRO A 309 -2.86 -24.49 4.34
CA PRO A 309 -3.15 -23.13 3.96
C PRO A 309 -1.88 -22.45 3.43
N VAL A 310 -2.02 -21.66 2.39
CA VAL A 310 -0.94 -20.85 1.80
C VAL A 310 -1.42 -19.41 1.75
N GLY A 311 -0.76 -18.55 2.49
CA GLY A 311 -1.01 -17.13 2.49
C GLY A 311 0.00 -16.39 1.61
N MET A 312 -0.48 -15.41 0.86
CA MET A 312 0.38 -14.50 0.08
C MET A 312 -0.09 -13.07 0.31
N GLY A 313 0.85 -12.17 0.56
CA GLY A 313 0.52 -10.77 0.76
C GLY A 313 1.73 -9.87 0.61
N VAL A 314 1.47 -8.56 0.50
CA VAL A 314 2.51 -7.57 0.21
C VAL A 314 2.47 -6.39 1.18
N SER A 315 3.65 -5.83 1.47
CA SER A 315 3.81 -4.43 1.81
C SER A 315 4.19 -3.67 0.54
N CYS A 316 3.52 -2.56 0.27
CA CYS A 316 3.71 -1.80 -0.96
C CYS A 316 4.90 -0.84 -0.88
N ALA A 317 5.15 -0.09 -1.95
CA ALA A 317 6.22 0.91 -2.01
C ALA A 317 6.15 2.00 -0.91
N ALA A 318 5.03 2.13 -0.21
CA ALA A 318 4.92 3.03 0.94
C ALA A 318 5.41 2.42 2.26
N ASP A 319 5.50 1.11 2.36
CA ASP A 319 6.03 0.29 3.50
C ASP A 319 5.76 0.87 4.90
N ARG A 320 4.51 1.20 5.19
CA ARG A 320 4.09 1.92 6.40
C ARG A 320 3.90 0.99 7.58
N ASN A 321 4.98 0.68 8.25
CA ASN A 321 4.96 -0.10 9.48
C ASN A 321 6.12 0.32 10.40
N ILE A 322 5.93 0.22 11.72
CA ILE A 322 6.89 0.66 12.72
C ILE A 322 6.76 -0.18 13.99
N LYS A 323 7.89 -0.52 14.60
CA LYS A 323 7.95 -1.18 15.90
C LYS A 323 7.98 -0.16 17.02
N ALA A 324 7.38 -0.51 18.16
CA ALA A 324 7.46 0.28 19.38
C ALA A 324 7.51 -0.62 20.61
N LYS A 325 7.94 -0.07 21.74
CA LYS A 325 7.90 -0.77 23.02
C LYS A 325 7.81 0.20 24.19
N ILE A 326 7.18 -0.26 25.25
CA ILE A 326 7.19 0.38 26.57
C ILE A 326 7.90 -0.55 27.53
N THR A 327 8.89 -0.02 28.23
CA THR A 327 9.69 -0.74 29.23
C THR A 327 9.78 0.13 30.48
N LYS A 328 10.47 -0.36 31.50
CA LYS A 328 10.76 0.44 32.70
C LYS A 328 11.54 1.72 32.44
N ASP A 329 12.22 1.80 31.29
CA ASP A 329 13.05 2.94 30.90
C ASP A 329 12.29 3.99 30.08
N GLY A 330 10.99 3.74 29.80
CA GLY A 330 10.11 4.66 29.07
C GLY A 330 9.50 4.09 27.78
N LEU A 331 9.05 5.00 26.92
CA LEU A 331 8.42 4.76 25.64
C LEU A 331 9.46 4.85 24.52
N PHE A 332 9.49 3.85 23.64
CA PHE A 332 10.46 3.75 22.55
C PHE A 332 9.74 3.46 21.23
N LEU A 333 10.18 4.13 20.19
CA LEU A 333 9.70 3.97 18.82
C LEU A 333 10.87 3.69 17.89
N GLU A 334 10.70 2.78 16.92
CA GLU A 334 11.67 2.53 15.85
C GLU A 334 12.10 3.84 15.19
N ASP A 335 13.37 4.00 14.92
CA ASP A 335 13.92 5.21 14.31
C ASP A 335 13.87 5.12 12.79
N LEU A 336 12.89 5.80 12.19
CA LEU A 336 12.71 5.88 10.73
C LEU A 336 13.59 6.99 10.14
N GLU A 337 13.83 6.94 8.84
CA GLU A 337 14.67 7.91 8.11
C GLU A 337 13.98 9.27 7.99
N LYS A 338 14.49 10.26 8.70
CA LYS A 338 13.96 11.64 8.69
C LYS A 338 14.63 12.56 7.67
N ASN A 339 15.78 12.13 7.12
CA ASN A 339 16.49 12.86 6.07
C ASN A 339 16.73 11.98 4.84
N PRO A 340 15.67 11.55 4.13
CA PRO A 340 15.80 10.67 2.97
C PRO A 340 16.58 11.32 1.81
N ARG A 341 16.72 12.65 1.80
CA ARG A 341 17.53 13.39 0.80
C ARG A 341 18.97 12.90 0.75
N ARG A 342 19.56 12.45 1.86
CA ARG A 342 20.92 11.91 1.91
C ARG A 342 21.13 10.62 1.09
N LEU A 343 20.04 9.92 0.75
CA LEU A 343 20.04 8.69 -0.03
C LEU A 343 19.71 8.92 -1.51
N LEU A 344 19.21 10.11 -1.87
CA LEU A 344 19.02 10.47 -3.26
C LEU A 344 20.35 10.57 -4.00
N PRO A 345 20.42 10.12 -5.27
CA PRO A 345 21.59 10.40 -6.10
C PRO A 345 21.75 11.92 -6.31
N GLU A 346 22.97 12.40 -6.44
CA GLU A 346 23.30 13.81 -6.68
C GLU A 346 22.70 14.34 -8.00
N THR A 347 22.61 13.47 -8.99
CA THR A 347 21.98 13.76 -10.29
C THR A 347 20.80 12.82 -10.53
N ALA A 348 19.74 13.34 -11.13
CA ALA A 348 18.62 12.51 -11.57
C ALA A 348 19.12 11.43 -12.56
N PRO A 349 18.53 10.22 -12.55
CA PRO A 349 18.91 9.19 -13.50
C PRO A 349 18.69 9.69 -14.94
N HIS A 350 19.64 9.35 -15.82
CA HIS A 350 19.43 9.61 -17.25
C HIS A 350 18.33 8.68 -17.76
N LEU A 351 17.28 9.26 -18.30
CA LEU A 351 16.11 8.54 -18.81
C LEU A 351 15.79 9.05 -20.21
N GLU A 352 15.26 8.18 -21.07
CA GLU A 352 14.75 8.63 -22.36
C GLU A 352 13.70 9.73 -22.18
N PRO A 353 13.60 10.72 -23.10
CA PRO A 353 12.61 11.78 -23.03
C PRO A 353 11.17 11.24 -22.98
N ALA A 354 10.34 11.79 -22.13
CA ALA A 354 8.91 11.52 -22.14
C ALA A 354 8.22 12.35 -23.24
N VAL A 355 7.14 11.81 -23.81
CA VAL A 355 6.31 12.51 -24.79
C VAL A 355 5.40 13.51 -24.06
N GLU A 356 5.44 14.77 -24.46
CA GLU A 356 4.57 15.82 -23.92
C GLU A 356 3.20 15.78 -24.59
N ILE A 357 2.13 15.71 -23.80
CA ILE A 357 0.74 15.71 -24.26
C ILE A 357 0.00 16.88 -23.61
N ASN A 358 -0.52 17.78 -24.45
CA ASN A 358 -1.43 18.84 -24.00
C ASN A 358 -2.88 18.31 -24.05
N LEU A 359 -3.51 18.25 -22.87
CA LEU A 359 -4.87 17.73 -22.67
C LEU A 359 -5.98 18.79 -22.90
N ASP A 360 -5.64 20.07 -23.01
CA ASP A 360 -6.60 21.15 -23.22
C ASP A 360 -6.94 21.38 -24.71
N ARG A 361 -6.58 20.43 -25.58
CA ARG A 361 -7.01 20.35 -26.98
C ARG A 361 -8.33 19.57 -27.07
N PRO A 362 -9.07 19.69 -28.20
CA PRO A 362 -10.22 18.81 -28.47
C PRO A 362 -9.87 17.32 -28.27
N MET A 363 -10.74 16.55 -27.63
CA MET A 363 -10.48 15.15 -27.29
C MET A 363 -10.03 14.32 -28.51
N ALA A 364 -10.64 14.55 -29.68
CA ALA A 364 -10.27 13.85 -30.91
C ALA A 364 -8.80 14.08 -31.33
N GLU A 365 -8.25 15.29 -31.08
CA GLU A 365 -6.85 15.59 -31.37
C GLU A 365 -5.91 14.94 -30.36
N VAL A 366 -6.30 14.89 -29.07
CA VAL A 366 -5.53 14.20 -28.02
C VAL A 366 -5.46 12.70 -28.30
N LEU A 367 -6.58 12.07 -28.66
CA LEU A 367 -6.64 10.66 -29.04
C LEU A 367 -5.77 10.37 -30.26
N ALA A 368 -5.85 11.20 -31.32
CA ALA A 368 -5.03 11.06 -32.52
C ALA A 368 -3.53 11.22 -32.22
N GLU A 369 -3.16 12.05 -31.25
CA GLU A 369 -1.78 12.18 -30.80
C GLU A 369 -1.30 10.93 -30.08
N LEU A 370 -2.06 10.45 -29.09
CA LEU A 370 -1.75 9.24 -28.33
C LEU A 370 -1.61 7.99 -29.22
N SER A 371 -2.44 7.88 -30.27
CA SER A 371 -2.44 6.76 -31.22
C SER A 371 -1.11 6.59 -32.01
N LYS A 372 -0.24 7.61 -32.01
CA LYS A 372 1.08 7.55 -32.66
C LYS A 372 2.10 6.75 -31.85
N TYR A 373 1.86 6.53 -30.57
CA TYR A 373 2.83 5.96 -29.64
C TYR A 373 2.40 4.57 -29.17
N PRO A 374 3.36 3.63 -29.03
CA PRO A 374 3.07 2.28 -28.55
C PRO A 374 2.80 2.27 -27.03
N ILE A 375 2.24 1.14 -26.54
CA ILE A 375 2.17 0.84 -25.11
C ILE A 375 3.56 0.93 -24.48
N LYS A 376 3.62 1.24 -23.16
CA LYS A 376 4.83 1.52 -22.36
C LYS A 376 5.48 2.89 -22.62
N THR A 377 5.00 3.66 -23.60
CA THR A 377 5.52 5.02 -23.82
C THR A 377 5.26 5.87 -22.58
N ARG A 378 6.33 6.52 -22.09
CA ARG A 378 6.26 7.47 -20.98
C ARG A 378 5.78 8.82 -21.46
N LEU A 379 4.82 9.39 -20.75
CA LEU A 379 4.16 10.64 -21.07
C LEU A 379 4.40 11.69 -19.97
N LYS A 380 4.40 12.96 -20.39
CA LYS A 380 4.20 14.14 -19.55
C LYS A 380 2.89 14.79 -19.93
N LEU A 381 1.91 14.74 -19.05
CA LEU A 381 0.59 15.31 -19.29
C LEU A 381 0.53 16.73 -18.75
N ASN A 382 0.00 17.65 -19.55
CA ASN A 382 -0.24 19.05 -19.21
C ASN A 382 -1.69 19.44 -19.51
N GLY A 383 -2.34 20.20 -18.64
CA GLY A 383 -3.72 20.67 -18.83
C GLY A 383 -4.70 20.17 -17.78
N THR A 384 -5.90 19.82 -18.20
CA THR A 384 -7.04 19.53 -17.32
C THR A 384 -7.34 18.04 -17.25
N LEU A 385 -7.56 17.52 -16.02
CA LEU A 385 -8.13 16.20 -15.75
C LEU A 385 -9.42 16.33 -14.93
N ILE A 386 -10.36 15.44 -15.16
CA ILE A 386 -11.50 15.23 -14.29
C ILE A 386 -11.20 14.05 -13.35
N VAL A 387 -11.33 14.28 -12.06
CA VAL A 387 -11.15 13.26 -11.03
C VAL A 387 -12.51 12.69 -10.66
N ALA A 388 -12.69 11.41 -10.91
CA ALA A 388 -13.91 10.69 -10.57
C ALA A 388 -13.59 9.21 -10.32
N ARG A 389 -14.27 8.61 -9.37
CA ARG A 389 -14.11 7.19 -9.05
C ARG A 389 -15.43 6.56 -8.62
N ASP A 390 -15.44 5.52 -7.81
CA ASP A 390 -16.54 4.58 -7.59
C ASP A 390 -17.94 5.22 -7.50
N MET A 391 -18.18 6.08 -6.52
CA MET A 391 -19.52 6.67 -6.32
C MET A 391 -19.90 7.65 -7.44
N ALA A 392 -18.93 8.43 -7.93
CA ALA A 392 -19.16 9.34 -9.05
C ALA A 392 -19.51 8.56 -10.33
N HIS A 393 -18.81 7.45 -10.63
CA HIS A 393 -19.14 6.59 -11.77
C HIS A 393 -20.54 5.99 -11.64
N ALA A 394 -20.93 5.52 -10.45
CA ALA A 394 -22.28 5.02 -10.21
C ALA A 394 -23.33 6.10 -10.48
N LYS A 395 -23.11 7.34 -10.02
CA LYS A 395 -24.01 8.47 -10.27
C LYS A 395 -24.10 8.87 -11.75
N ILE A 396 -22.98 8.88 -12.46
CA ILE A 396 -22.98 9.13 -13.92
C ILE A 396 -23.77 8.04 -14.63
N LYS A 397 -23.64 6.78 -14.22
CA LYS A 397 -24.44 5.69 -14.77
C LYS A 397 -25.94 5.88 -14.52
N GLU A 398 -26.36 6.26 -13.31
CA GLU A 398 -27.76 6.60 -13.00
C GLU A 398 -28.30 7.72 -13.91
N ILE A 399 -27.49 8.74 -14.21
CA ILE A 399 -27.83 9.82 -15.14
C ILE A 399 -28.11 9.27 -16.53
N ILE A 400 -27.21 8.44 -17.07
CA ILE A 400 -27.36 7.81 -18.40
C ILE A 400 -28.58 6.89 -18.42
N ASP A 401 -28.75 6.03 -17.42
CA ASP A 401 -29.88 5.10 -17.32
C ASP A 401 -31.23 5.83 -17.25
N SER A 402 -31.27 7.06 -16.73
CA SER A 402 -32.46 7.91 -16.72
C SER A 402 -32.76 8.58 -18.07
N GLY A 403 -31.97 8.30 -19.12
CA GLY A 403 -32.10 8.87 -20.45
C GLY A 403 -31.54 10.30 -20.59
N LYS A 404 -30.82 10.80 -19.58
CA LYS A 404 -30.13 12.09 -19.66
C LYS A 404 -28.77 11.95 -20.35
N PRO A 405 -28.27 13.00 -21.02
CA PRO A 405 -26.95 12.94 -21.63
C PRO A 405 -25.85 12.84 -20.58
N MET A 406 -24.75 12.18 -20.96
CA MET A 406 -23.53 12.17 -20.15
C MET A 406 -23.01 13.60 -19.96
N PRO A 407 -22.55 13.96 -18.74
CA PRO A 407 -22.00 15.28 -18.47
C PRO A 407 -20.84 15.62 -19.41
N GLU A 408 -20.80 16.86 -19.91
CA GLU A 408 -19.81 17.32 -20.89
C GLU A 408 -18.36 17.22 -20.38
N TYR A 409 -18.14 17.38 -19.07
CA TYR A 409 -16.81 17.24 -18.49
C TYR A 409 -16.27 15.79 -18.61
N PHE A 410 -17.14 14.77 -18.66
CA PHE A 410 -16.75 13.37 -18.92
C PHE A 410 -16.39 13.09 -20.38
N LYS A 411 -16.91 13.90 -21.31
CA LYS A 411 -16.60 13.79 -22.75
C LYS A 411 -15.35 14.56 -23.13
N ASN A 412 -15.19 15.74 -22.53
CA ASN A 412 -14.21 16.72 -22.99
C ASN A 412 -12.83 16.58 -22.31
N HIS A 413 -12.72 15.79 -21.22
CA HIS A 413 -11.49 15.64 -20.46
C HIS A 413 -11.16 14.18 -20.15
N PRO A 414 -9.87 13.83 -20.00
CA PRO A 414 -9.47 12.54 -19.44
C PRO A 414 -9.97 12.37 -18.01
N ILE A 415 -10.30 11.14 -17.64
CA ILE A 415 -10.83 10.81 -16.31
C ILE A 415 -9.73 10.17 -15.46
N TYR A 416 -9.36 10.81 -14.37
CA TYR A 416 -8.38 10.32 -13.41
C TYR A 416 -9.09 9.66 -12.22
N TYR A 417 -8.89 8.36 -12.07
CA TYR A 417 -9.41 7.59 -10.94
C TYR A 417 -8.50 7.79 -9.74
N ALA A 418 -8.81 8.77 -8.94
CA ALA A 418 -7.96 9.22 -7.86
C ALA A 418 -8.76 9.87 -6.72
N GLY A 419 -8.08 10.19 -5.64
CA GLY A 419 -8.64 10.96 -4.55
C GLY A 419 -7.56 11.45 -3.59
N PRO A 420 -7.64 12.69 -3.09
CA PRO A 420 -6.66 13.27 -2.21
C PRO A 420 -6.74 12.74 -0.77
N ALA A 421 -5.67 12.93 -0.01
CA ALA A 421 -5.72 13.10 1.44
C ALA A 421 -6.28 14.48 1.78
N LYS A 422 -6.41 14.83 3.09
CA LYS A 422 -6.83 16.18 3.48
C LYS A 422 -5.82 17.22 2.96
N THR A 423 -6.33 18.36 2.53
CA THR A 423 -5.51 19.45 2.01
C THR A 423 -4.93 20.27 3.17
N PRO A 424 -3.60 20.39 3.27
CA PRO A 424 -2.96 21.31 4.21
C PRO A 424 -3.29 22.76 3.88
N GLU A 425 -3.29 23.62 4.89
CA GLU A 425 -3.50 25.06 4.72
C GLU A 425 -2.48 25.66 3.74
N GLY A 426 -2.95 26.46 2.80
CA GLY A 426 -2.10 27.12 1.80
C GLY A 426 -1.64 26.24 0.63
N MET A 427 -2.04 24.97 0.58
CA MET A 427 -1.71 24.07 -0.54
C MET A 427 -2.92 23.90 -1.48
N PRO A 428 -2.70 23.64 -2.78
CA PRO A 428 -3.79 23.37 -3.72
C PRO A 428 -4.45 22.01 -3.45
N SER A 429 -3.73 21.05 -2.87
CA SER A 429 -4.23 19.70 -2.60
C SER A 429 -3.46 19.03 -1.46
N GLY A 430 -4.09 18.05 -0.79
CA GLY A 430 -3.39 17.03 -0.01
C GLY A 430 -2.71 16.02 -0.93
N SER A 431 -1.95 15.07 -0.37
CA SER A 431 -1.33 14.00 -1.14
C SER A 431 -2.34 13.35 -2.09
N PHE A 432 -1.99 13.27 -3.37
CA PHE A 432 -2.93 12.94 -4.43
C PHE A 432 -2.35 11.82 -5.30
N GLY A 433 -3.07 10.71 -5.42
CA GLY A 433 -2.55 9.60 -6.19
C GLY A 433 -3.66 8.69 -6.74
N PRO A 434 -3.31 7.81 -7.69
CA PRO A 434 -4.26 6.95 -8.38
C PRO A 434 -4.87 5.89 -7.46
N THR A 435 -6.12 5.55 -7.72
CA THR A 435 -6.77 4.35 -7.16
C THR A 435 -6.69 3.18 -8.14
N THR A 436 -7.03 1.98 -7.68
CA THR A 436 -7.09 0.77 -8.49
C THR A 436 -8.13 0.89 -9.61
N ALA A 437 -7.69 0.74 -10.85
CA ALA A 437 -8.50 0.93 -12.05
C ALA A 437 -9.66 -0.06 -12.19
N GLY A 438 -9.42 -1.34 -11.88
CA GLY A 438 -10.38 -2.44 -12.12
C GLY A 438 -11.74 -2.28 -11.44
N ARG A 439 -11.85 -1.41 -10.42
CA ARG A 439 -13.15 -1.13 -9.78
C ARG A 439 -14.14 -0.40 -10.69
N MET A 440 -13.65 0.33 -11.68
CA MET A 440 -14.46 1.07 -12.64
C MET A 440 -14.65 0.35 -13.98
N ASP A 441 -14.13 -0.87 -14.13
CA ASP A 441 -14.17 -1.61 -15.41
C ASP A 441 -15.59 -1.79 -15.95
N VAL A 442 -16.55 -2.03 -15.08
CA VAL A 442 -17.96 -2.27 -15.41
C VAL A 442 -18.65 -1.06 -16.10
N TYR A 443 -18.08 0.13 -16.00
CA TYR A 443 -18.66 1.36 -16.57
C TYR A 443 -18.05 1.72 -17.93
N VAL A 444 -16.86 1.21 -18.25
CA VAL A 444 -16.03 1.75 -19.35
C VAL A 444 -16.68 1.63 -20.71
N GLU A 445 -17.17 0.44 -21.07
CA GLU A 445 -17.78 0.20 -22.39
C GLU A 445 -18.96 1.15 -22.63
N GLU A 446 -19.85 1.25 -21.66
CA GLU A 446 -21.02 2.11 -21.77
C GLU A 446 -20.65 3.59 -21.84
N PHE A 447 -19.68 4.02 -21.03
CA PHE A 447 -19.24 5.42 -21.03
C PHE A 447 -18.57 5.79 -22.34
N GLN A 448 -17.70 4.93 -22.88
CA GLN A 448 -17.06 5.16 -24.18
C GLN A 448 -18.08 5.17 -25.33
N LYS A 449 -19.11 4.32 -25.29
CA LYS A 449 -20.22 4.35 -26.23
C LYS A 449 -20.95 5.70 -26.26
N HIS A 450 -21.01 6.41 -25.12
CA HIS A 450 -21.57 7.75 -25.00
C HIS A 450 -20.55 8.88 -25.23
N GLY A 451 -19.33 8.54 -25.65
CA GLY A 451 -18.25 9.49 -25.95
C GLY A 451 -17.51 10.03 -24.70
N GLY A 452 -17.72 9.43 -23.52
CA GLY A 452 -17.01 9.81 -22.30
C GLY A 452 -15.96 8.78 -21.90
N SER A 453 -15.13 9.13 -20.90
CA SER A 453 -14.02 8.26 -20.43
C SER A 453 -13.12 7.72 -21.55
N MET A 454 -12.94 8.50 -22.61
CA MET A 454 -12.12 8.08 -23.77
C MET A 454 -10.64 7.94 -23.39
N ILE A 455 -10.17 8.69 -22.40
CA ILE A 455 -8.85 8.55 -21.82
C ILE A 455 -9.04 8.37 -20.30
N MET A 456 -8.60 7.24 -19.78
CA MET A 456 -8.66 6.89 -18.35
C MET A 456 -7.26 6.89 -17.78
N LEU A 457 -7.07 7.45 -16.60
CA LEU A 457 -5.80 7.47 -15.87
C LEU A 457 -5.99 6.86 -14.49
N ALA A 458 -5.21 5.81 -14.14
CA ALA A 458 -5.31 5.11 -12.87
C ALA A 458 -4.08 4.23 -12.63
N LYS A 459 -4.16 3.28 -11.68
CA LYS A 459 -3.11 2.26 -11.47
C LYS A 459 -3.65 0.84 -11.54
N GLY A 460 -2.76 -0.10 -11.88
CA GLY A 460 -3.06 -1.54 -11.95
C GLY A 460 -3.57 -1.97 -13.31
N ASN A 461 -3.76 -3.27 -13.45
CA ASN A 461 -4.28 -3.90 -14.65
C ASN A 461 -5.80 -3.70 -14.79
N ARG A 462 -6.28 -3.82 -16.02
CA ARG A 462 -7.71 -3.75 -16.37
C ARG A 462 -8.21 -5.12 -16.84
N SER A 463 -9.53 -5.25 -16.92
CA SER A 463 -10.17 -6.43 -17.47
C SER A 463 -10.09 -6.46 -19.01
N LYS A 464 -10.38 -7.64 -19.60
CA LYS A 464 -10.43 -7.80 -21.07
C LYS A 464 -11.50 -6.90 -21.69
N GLU A 465 -12.63 -6.71 -21.04
CA GLU A 465 -13.73 -5.86 -21.51
C GLU A 465 -13.29 -4.41 -21.71
N VAL A 466 -12.43 -3.88 -20.84
CA VAL A 466 -11.86 -2.53 -21.01
C VAL A 466 -10.95 -2.45 -22.22
N LYS A 467 -10.09 -3.45 -22.43
CA LYS A 467 -9.24 -3.53 -23.64
C LYS A 467 -10.08 -3.55 -24.91
N ASP A 468 -11.12 -4.39 -24.93
CA ASP A 468 -12.01 -4.53 -26.07
C ASP A 468 -12.80 -3.23 -26.32
N ALA A 469 -13.24 -2.52 -25.28
CA ALA A 469 -13.88 -1.21 -25.37
C ALA A 469 -12.93 -0.16 -25.95
N CYS A 470 -11.69 -0.07 -25.45
CA CYS A 470 -10.69 0.85 -26.00
C CYS A 470 -10.44 0.62 -27.49
N LYS A 471 -10.35 -0.65 -27.91
CA LYS A 471 -10.22 -1.01 -29.33
C LYS A 471 -11.45 -0.61 -30.15
N THR A 472 -12.65 -0.81 -29.59
CA THR A 472 -13.91 -0.59 -30.32
C THR A 472 -14.21 0.90 -30.50
N PHE A 473 -13.97 1.69 -29.46
CA PHE A 473 -14.34 3.11 -29.42
C PHE A 473 -13.15 4.06 -29.60
N GLY A 474 -11.91 3.56 -29.72
CA GLY A 474 -10.71 4.38 -29.87
C GLY A 474 -10.22 5.00 -28.56
N GLY A 475 -10.48 4.36 -27.42
CA GLY A 475 -10.08 4.86 -26.12
C GLY A 475 -8.68 4.43 -25.67
N PHE A 476 -8.21 5.02 -24.55
CA PHE A 476 -6.91 4.73 -23.95
C PHE A 476 -7.02 4.52 -22.46
N TYR A 477 -6.21 3.60 -21.93
CA TYR A 477 -5.91 3.54 -20.51
C TYR A 477 -4.45 3.92 -20.26
N LEU A 478 -4.25 4.95 -19.47
CA LEU A 478 -2.94 5.44 -19.05
C LEU A 478 -2.67 5.02 -17.60
N GLY A 479 -1.49 4.50 -17.35
CA GLY A 479 -1.02 4.19 -16.01
C GLY A 479 -0.43 5.41 -15.32
N SER A 480 -0.92 5.76 -14.13
CA SER A 480 -0.30 6.72 -13.22
C SER A 480 0.54 5.98 -12.18
N ILE A 481 1.68 6.54 -11.79
CA ILE A 481 2.54 5.93 -10.77
C ILE A 481 1.79 5.85 -9.44
N GLY A 482 1.71 4.65 -8.87
CA GLY A 482 1.22 4.45 -7.51
C GLY A 482 2.33 4.59 -6.49
N GLY A 483 2.05 5.28 -5.39
CA GLY A 483 3.00 5.50 -4.29
C GLY A 483 3.44 6.95 -4.12
N PRO A 484 3.88 7.70 -5.16
CA PRO A 484 4.46 9.03 -4.97
C PRO A 484 3.40 10.15 -4.87
N ALA A 485 2.44 10.01 -3.94
CA ALA A 485 1.29 10.92 -3.85
C ALA A 485 1.63 12.31 -3.29
N ALA A 486 2.64 12.43 -2.44
CA ALA A 486 3.06 13.71 -1.90
C ALA A 486 3.73 14.59 -2.97
N ILE A 487 4.63 13.99 -3.76
CA ILE A 487 5.30 14.73 -4.84
C ILE A 487 4.34 15.10 -5.97
N LEU A 488 3.41 14.20 -6.34
CA LEU A 488 2.38 14.50 -7.35
C LEU A 488 1.52 15.70 -6.92
N ALA A 489 1.12 15.76 -5.64
CA ALA A 489 0.37 16.90 -5.11
C ALA A 489 1.18 18.19 -5.09
N LYS A 490 2.48 18.13 -4.72
CA LYS A 490 3.32 19.31 -4.55
C LYS A 490 3.81 19.89 -5.87
N GLU A 491 4.17 19.04 -6.84
CA GLU A 491 4.88 19.46 -8.05
C GLU A 491 4.01 19.41 -9.32
N ASN A 492 3.02 18.51 -9.37
CA ASN A 492 2.27 18.28 -10.60
C ASN A 492 0.82 18.77 -10.58
N ILE A 493 0.22 19.05 -9.41
CA ILE A 493 -1.15 19.55 -9.29
C ILE A 493 -1.11 21.04 -8.94
N LEU A 494 -1.59 21.87 -9.86
CA LEU A 494 -1.56 23.32 -9.73
C LEU A 494 -2.84 23.89 -9.09
N ALA A 495 -3.99 23.26 -9.35
CA ALA A 495 -5.29 23.69 -8.85
C ALA A 495 -6.26 22.51 -8.74
N VAL A 496 -7.19 22.60 -7.80
CA VAL A 496 -8.27 21.63 -7.58
C VAL A 496 -9.58 22.38 -7.38
N GLU A 497 -10.62 22.01 -8.13
CA GLU A 497 -11.96 22.60 -8.07
C GLU A 497 -12.99 21.46 -7.99
N VAL A 498 -14.01 21.58 -7.13
CA VAL A 498 -15.15 20.67 -7.11
C VAL A 498 -16.11 21.10 -8.21
N VAL A 499 -16.53 20.18 -9.09
CA VAL A 499 -17.40 20.49 -10.23
C VAL A 499 -18.76 19.80 -10.17
N ASP A 500 -18.87 18.67 -9.43
CA ASP A 500 -20.15 17.96 -9.27
C ASP A 500 -20.13 17.07 -8.02
N PHE A 501 -21.32 16.73 -7.50
CA PHE A 501 -21.54 15.84 -6.35
C PHE A 501 -20.76 16.24 -5.09
N GLU A 502 -20.77 17.52 -4.74
CA GLU A 502 -20.02 18.07 -3.59
C GLU A 502 -20.39 17.36 -2.28
N GLU A 503 -21.64 16.95 -2.13
CA GLU A 503 -22.16 16.20 -0.98
C GLU A 503 -21.47 14.85 -0.75
N MET A 504 -20.81 14.30 -1.78
CA MET A 504 -20.05 13.06 -1.66
C MET A 504 -18.65 13.26 -1.06
N GLY A 505 -18.25 14.49 -0.75
CA GLY A 505 -16.99 14.80 -0.09
C GLY A 505 -15.77 14.30 -0.89
N MET A 506 -15.12 13.24 -0.43
CA MET A 506 -13.94 12.68 -1.09
C MET A 506 -14.24 11.96 -2.41
N GLU A 507 -15.49 11.60 -2.66
CA GLU A 507 -15.98 10.99 -3.90
C GLU A 507 -16.57 12.02 -4.88
N ALA A 508 -16.60 13.31 -4.50
CA ALA A 508 -17.02 14.38 -5.37
C ALA A 508 -16.19 14.42 -6.67
N VAL A 509 -16.84 14.80 -7.77
CA VAL A 509 -16.12 15.04 -9.02
C VAL A 509 -15.32 16.32 -8.91
N ARG A 510 -14.03 16.23 -9.23
CA ARG A 510 -13.13 17.39 -9.22
C ARG A 510 -12.51 17.61 -10.59
N LYS A 511 -12.26 18.86 -10.89
CA LYS A 511 -11.42 19.30 -11.99
C LYS A 511 -10.06 19.69 -11.41
N ILE A 512 -8.98 19.14 -11.98
CA ILE A 512 -7.63 19.49 -11.57
C ILE A 512 -6.84 20.01 -12.75
N THR A 513 -6.01 21.02 -12.51
CA THR A 513 -5.03 21.49 -13.48
C THR A 513 -3.68 20.89 -13.15
N ILE A 514 -3.05 20.25 -14.14
CA ILE A 514 -1.79 19.54 -13.97
C ILE A 514 -0.69 20.09 -14.87
N LYS A 515 0.56 19.90 -14.42
CA LYS A 515 1.77 20.20 -15.17
C LYS A 515 2.79 19.08 -15.03
N ASP A 516 3.39 18.70 -16.16
CA ASP A 516 4.43 17.64 -16.22
C ASP A 516 4.02 16.34 -15.52
N PHE A 517 2.72 16.02 -15.50
CA PHE A 517 2.17 14.90 -14.77
C PHE A 517 2.60 13.57 -15.43
N PRO A 518 3.28 12.67 -14.70
CA PRO A 518 3.82 11.45 -15.27
C PRO A 518 2.74 10.40 -15.53
N ALA A 519 2.74 9.83 -16.72
CA ALA A 519 1.86 8.72 -17.10
C ALA A 519 2.53 7.78 -18.10
N PHE A 520 1.89 6.63 -18.35
CA PHE A 520 2.34 5.61 -19.31
C PHE A 520 1.16 5.10 -20.12
N ILE A 521 1.33 4.84 -21.42
CA ILE A 521 0.31 4.15 -22.20
C ILE A 521 0.29 2.68 -21.78
N ILE A 522 -0.81 2.19 -21.24
CA ILE A 522 -0.99 0.80 -20.78
C ILE A 522 -1.86 0.03 -21.75
N THR A 523 -3.03 0.56 -22.11
CA THR A 523 -3.92 -0.01 -23.13
C THR A 523 -4.16 1.05 -24.20
N ASP A 524 -4.02 0.69 -25.46
CA ASP A 524 -4.18 1.59 -26.59
C ASP A 524 -5.49 1.36 -27.38
N ASP A 525 -5.75 2.25 -28.34
CA ASP A 525 -6.89 2.21 -29.27
C ASP A 525 -6.85 1.06 -30.28
N LYS A 526 -5.75 0.31 -30.33
CA LYS A 526 -5.57 -0.86 -31.20
C LYS A 526 -5.84 -2.18 -30.44
N GLY A 527 -6.07 -2.10 -29.13
CA GLY A 527 -6.29 -3.25 -28.27
C GLY A 527 -4.99 -3.93 -27.82
N ASN A 528 -3.86 -3.22 -27.84
CA ASN A 528 -2.67 -3.70 -27.16
C ASN A 528 -2.77 -3.39 -25.68
N ASP A 529 -2.38 -4.32 -24.85
CA ASP A 529 -2.37 -4.16 -23.39
C ASP A 529 -1.04 -4.63 -22.80
N PHE A 530 -0.48 -3.81 -21.90
CA PHE A 530 0.80 -4.09 -21.25
C PHE A 530 0.78 -5.40 -20.46
N PHE A 531 -0.34 -5.70 -19.78
CA PHE A 531 -0.44 -6.85 -18.88
C PHE A 531 -0.81 -8.15 -19.58
N GLU A 532 -1.22 -8.12 -20.86
CA GLU A 532 -1.67 -9.32 -21.58
C GLU A 532 -0.55 -10.33 -21.84
N ASN A 533 0.69 -9.87 -21.96
CA ASN A 533 1.85 -10.67 -22.33
C ASN A 533 2.84 -10.90 -21.15
N LEU A 534 2.38 -10.73 -19.92
CA LEU A 534 3.17 -10.93 -18.70
C LEU A 534 2.93 -12.29 -18.05
#